data_ecff77e05225d2ee2976b41d14c0d07a
#
_entry.id   ecff77e05225d2ee2976b41d14c0d07a
#
_cell.length_a   1.000
_cell.length_b   1.000
_cell.length_c   1.000
_cell.angle_alpha   90.00
_cell.angle_beta   90.00
_cell.angle_gamma   90.00
#
_symmetry.space_group_name_H-M   'P 1'
#
loop_
_entity.id
_entity.type
_entity.pdbx_description
1 polymer ?
#
loop_
_entity_poly.entity_id
_entity_poly.type
_entity_poly.pdbx_seq_one_letter_code
_entity_poly.pdbx_strand_id
1 'polypeptide(L)'
;KNSTAVTEIQIAEQYRYMELVRRLFPERERFVFMQTFGCQQNEADSERLCGMAESMGYTVTGDPEQADLIIVNPCAVREHAELKTLSIAGQYKHIKEKNPDLIIGICGCMVSQDHRTLDIKNKYPYIDFLFGTFDNYRFPEILYKTLTSGKRILLGNEGDAAIAEGLPVHRFSSFKAWVSIMYGCNNFCTYCVVP
;
A
#
# COMPACT_ATOMS: atom_id res chain seq x y z
N LYS A 1 8.80 6.34 -19.66
CA LYS A 1 7.56 5.56 -19.67
C LYS A 1 6.39 6.53 -19.77
N ASN A 2 5.45 6.30 -20.68
CA ASN A 2 4.26 7.14 -20.79
C ASN A 2 3.32 6.77 -19.63
N SER A 3 2.82 7.77 -18.90
CA SER A 3 1.76 7.52 -17.91
C SER A 3 0.46 7.22 -18.66
N THR A 4 -0.15 6.09 -18.36
CA THR A 4 -1.44 5.70 -18.93
C THR A 4 -2.53 5.92 -17.88
N ALA A 5 -3.62 6.58 -18.24
CA ALA A 5 -4.77 6.66 -17.36
C ALA A 5 -5.34 5.24 -17.15
N VAL A 6 -5.65 4.90 -15.91
CA VAL A 6 -6.36 3.66 -15.58
C VAL A 6 -7.75 3.74 -16.19
N THR A 7 -8.15 2.71 -16.91
CA THR A 7 -9.46 2.70 -17.58
C THR A 7 -10.61 2.54 -16.59
N GLU A 8 -11.81 2.99 -16.97
CA GLU A 8 -13.02 2.79 -16.18
C GLU A 8 -13.29 1.30 -15.87
N ILE A 9 -12.95 0.42 -16.81
CA ILE A 9 -13.07 -1.04 -16.62
C ILE A 9 -12.16 -1.52 -15.49
N GLN A 10 -10.90 -1.05 -15.47
CA GLN A 10 -9.94 -1.40 -14.39
C GLN A 10 -10.40 -0.85 -13.04
N ILE A 11 -10.95 0.35 -12.99
CA ILE A 11 -11.52 0.92 -11.76
C ILE A 11 -12.73 0.11 -11.30
N ALA A 12 -13.67 -0.23 -12.20
CA ALA A 12 -14.83 -1.06 -11.88
C ALA A 12 -14.41 -2.45 -11.34
N GLU A 13 -13.33 -3.02 -11.88
CA GLU A 13 -12.76 -4.26 -11.38
C GLU A 13 -12.25 -4.12 -9.95
N GLN A 14 -11.62 -3.00 -9.59
CA GLN A 14 -11.18 -2.77 -8.20
C GLN A 14 -12.38 -2.64 -7.23
N TYR A 15 -13.45 -1.99 -7.64
CA TYR A 15 -14.69 -1.96 -6.83
C TYR A 15 -15.27 -3.37 -6.63
N ARG A 16 -15.21 -4.23 -7.66
CA ARG A 16 -15.59 -5.63 -7.52
C ARG A 16 -14.72 -6.37 -6.50
N TYR A 17 -13.39 -6.16 -6.52
CA TYR A 17 -12.49 -6.74 -5.52
C TYR A 17 -12.77 -6.22 -4.12
N MET A 18 -13.08 -4.92 -3.95
CA MET A 18 -13.48 -4.37 -2.65
C MET A 18 -14.68 -5.12 -2.07
N GLU A 19 -15.71 -5.33 -2.89
CA GLU A 19 -16.89 -6.07 -2.48
C GLU A 19 -16.59 -7.55 -2.18
N LEU A 20 -15.73 -8.19 -2.96
CA LEU A 20 -15.29 -9.57 -2.69
C LEU A 20 -14.55 -9.68 -1.35
N VAL A 21 -13.63 -8.77 -1.03
CA VAL A 21 -12.95 -8.76 0.28
C VAL A 21 -13.94 -8.54 1.42
N ARG A 22 -14.88 -7.61 1.25
CA ARG A 22 -15.91 -7.34 2.27
C ARG A 22 -16.74 -8.58 2.58
N ARG A 23 -17.07 -9.39 1.58
CA ARG A 23 -17.86 -10.63 1.72
C ARG A 23 -17.09 -11.79 2.38
N LEU A 24 -15.76 -11.75 2.42
CA LEU A 24 -14.98 -12.79 3.10
C LEU A 24 -15.24 -12.82 4.60
N PHE A 25 -15.63 -11.69 5.20
CA PHE A 25 -15.75 -11.53 6.65
C PHE A 25 -17.00 -10.72 7.04
N PRO A 26 -18.21 -11.22 6.79
CA PRO A 26 -19.44 -10.42 6.87
C PRO A 26 -19.83 -9.98 8.29
N GLU A 27 -19.37 -10.70 9.32
CA GLU A 27 -19.81 -10.49 10.71
C GLU A 27 -18.67 -10.03 11.66
N ARG A 28 -17.46 -9.87 11.15
CA ARG A 28 -16.30 -9.50 11.96
C ARG A 28 -15.86 -8.07 11.66
N GLU A 29 -15.85 -7.23 12.69
CA GLU A 29 -15.17 -5.95 12.63
C GLU A 29 -13.66 -6.19 12.42
N ARG A 30 -13.06 -5.46 11.49
CA ARG A 30 -11.65 -5.59 11.10
C ARG A 30 -10.99 -4.24 11.08
N PHE A 31 -9.75 -4.21 11.50
CA PHE A 31 -9.00 -2.98 11.63
C PHE A 31 -7.81 -2.92 10.67
N VAL A 32 -7.61 -1.75 10.07
CA VAL A 32 -6.40 -1.44 9.29
C VAL A 32 -5.57 -0.39 10.01
N PHE A 33 -4.29 -0.69 10.18
CA PHE A 33 -3.29 0.26 10.65
C PHE A 33 -2.41 0.71 9.49
N MET A 34 -2.32 2.04 9.27
CA MET A 34 -1.50 2.64 8.23
C MET A 34 -0.29 3.33 8.83
N GLN A 35 0.91 2.87 8.46
CA GLN A 35 2.17 3.51 8.83
C GLN A 35 2.80 4.21 7.63
N THR A 36 2.82 5.53 7.65
CA THR A 36 3.39 6.35 6.57
C THR A 36 4.74 6.93 6.99
N PHE A 37 5.75 6.75 6.14
CA PHE A 37 7.05 7.39 6.26
C PHE A 37 7.39 8.08 4.95
N GLY A 38 7.35 9.42 4.89
CA GLY A 38 7.73 10.05 3.65
C GLY A 38 7.28 11.48 3.44
N CYS A 39 6.95 11.77 2.21
CA CYS A 39 6.51 13.08 1.74
C CYS A 39 4.97 13.15 1.66
N GLN A 40 4.46 14.30 1.22
CA GLN A 40 3.02 14.52 1.03
C GLN A 40 2.39 13.53 0.02
N GLN A 41 3.16 13.04 -0.96
CA GLN A 41 2.66 12.02 -1.88
C GLN A 41 2.39 10.70 -1.15
N ASN A 42 3.28 10.29 -0.23
CA ASN A 42 3.03 9.10 0.59
C ASN A 42 1.79 9.28 1.49
N GLU A 43 1.57 10.50 2.04
CA GLU A 43 0.34 10.79 2.80
C GLU A 43 -0.90 10.67 1.92
N ALA A 44 -0.89 11.25 0.71
CA ALA A 44 -2.00 11.15 -0.24
C ALA A 44 -2.29 9.71 -0.65
N ASP A 45 -1.25 8.92 -0.90
CA ASP A 45 -1.39 7.51 -1.25
C ASP A 45 -1.94 6.70 -0.07
N SER A 46 -1.51 6.99 1.17
CA SER A 46 -2.05 6.36 2.38
C SER A 46 -3.53 6.69 2.61
N GLU A 47 -3.96 7.94 2.35
CA GLU A 47 -5.37 8.32 2.38
C GLU A 47 -6.21 7.49 1.38
N ARG A 48 -5.70 7.23 0.18
CA ARG A 48 -6.37 6.40 -0.82
C ARG A 48 -6.42 4.93 -0.39
N LEU A 49 -5.30 4.38 0.09
CA LEU A 49 -5.25 3.00 0.56
C LEU A 49 -6.20 2.76 1.73
N CYS A 50 -6.27 3.69 2.68
CA CYS A 50 -7.24 3.64 3.78
C CYS A 50 -8.69 3.72 3.28
N GLY A 51 -9.01 4.60 2.33
CA GLY A 51 -10.35 4.70 1.76
C GLY A 51 -10.79 3.43 1.05
N MET A 52 -9.88 2.79 0.32
CA MET A 52 -10.14 1.47 -0.27
C MET A 52 -10.32 0.39 0.81
N ALA A 53 -9.51 0.41 1.89
CA ALA A 53 -9.66 -0.53 3.00
C ALA A 53 -11.01 -0.36 3.71
N GLU A 54 -11.47 0.87 3.94
CA GLU A 54 -12.81 1.14 4.50
C GLU A 54 -13.92 0.59 3.60
N SER A 55 -13.79 0.74 2.28
CA SER A 55 -14.75 0.17 1.32
C SER A 55 -14.75 -1.37 1.34
N MET A 56 -13.64 -1.98 1.76
CA MET A 56 -13.52 -3.43 1.98
C MET A 56 -13.99 -3.88 3.38
N GLY A 57 -14.51 -2.96 4.22
CA GLY A 57 -15.06 -3.27 5.54
C GLY A 57 -14.05 -3.20 6.69
N TYR A 58 -12.90 -2.55 6.49
CA TYR A 58 -11.96 -2.26 7.58
C TYR A 58 -12.26 -0.92 8.23
N THR A 59 -12.00 -0.80 9.52
CA THR A 59 -11.99 0.46 10.26
C THR A 59 -10.54 0.89 10.50
N VAL A 60 -10.22 2.17 10.24
CA VAL A 60 -8.86 2.68 10.48
C VAL A 60 -8.61 2.78 11.98
N THR A 61 -7.50 2.19 12.44
CA THR A 61 -7.05 2.25 13.84
C THR A 61 -5.71 2.96 13.99
N GLY A 62 -5.50 3.56 15.15
CA GLY A 62 -4.20 4.12 15.57
C GLY A 62 -3.29 3.12 16.29
N ASP A 63 -3.78 1.90 16.57
CA ASP A 63 -3.08 0.89 17.36
C ASP A 63 -2.76 -0.34 16.48
N PRO A 64 -1.48 -0.62 16.19
CA PRO A 64 -1.07 -1.77 15.38
C PRO A 64 -1.38 -3.12 16.05
N GLU A 65 -1.50 -3.20 17.39
CA GLU A 65 -1.82 -4.44 18.10
C GLU A 65 -3.28 -4.89 17.88
N GLN A 66 -4.17 -3.96 17.50
CA GLN A 66 -5.57 -4.24 17.17
C GLN A 66 -5.79 -4.56 15.70
N ALA A 67 -4.77 -4.35 14.85
CA ALA A 67 -4.94 -4.44 13.42
C ALA A 67 -5.04 -5.89 12.92
N ASP A 68 -5.92 -6.11 11.94
CA ASP A 68 -5.98 -7.31 11.10
C ASP A 68 -5.18 -7.11 9.80
N LEU A 69 -4.91 -5.85 9.45
CA LEU A 69 -4.15 -5.45 8.29
C LEU A 69 -3.21 -4.29 8.67
N ILE A 70 -1.92 -4.49 8.47
CA ILE A 70 -0.91 -3.43 8.61
C ILE A 70 -0.36 -3.10 7.22
N ILE A 71 -0.40 -1.81 6.85
CA ILE A 71 0.18 -1.31 5.61
C ILE A 71 1.27 -0.31 5.95
N VAL A 72 2.48 -0.53 5.43
CA VAL A 72 3.60 0.40 5.58
C VAL A 72 3.87 1.06 4.23
N ASN A 73 3.86 2.39 4.20
CA ASN A 73 4.09 3.20 2.99
C ASN A 73 5.34 4.08 3.17
N PRO A 74 6.54 3.55 2.85
CA PRO A 74 7.80 4.26 2.99
C PRO A 74 8.18 5.08 1.77
N CYS A 75 9.05 6.08 2.00
CA CYS A 75 9.69 6.89 0.99
C CYS A 75 11.04 6.28 0.56
N ALA A 76 11.38 6.42 -0.72
CA ALA A 76 12.67 6.03 -1.29
C ALA A 76 13.74 7.14 -1.21
N VAL A 77 13.34 8.37 -0.95
CA VAL A 77 14.24 9.55 -1.01
C VAL A 77 15.09 9.70 0.26
N ARG A 78 14.66 9.11 1.37
CA ARG A 78 15.30 9.26 2.66
C ARG A 78 15.79 7.91 3.17
N GLU A 79 17.09 7.67 3.15
CA GLU A 79 17.71 6.44 3.65
C GLU A 79 17.26 6.10 5.10
N HIS A 80 17.17 7.12 5.98
CA HIS A 80 16.61 6.93 7.32
C HIS A 80 15.17 6.42 7.34
N ALA A 81 14.35 6.78 6.35
CA ALA A 81 12.97 6.28 6.26
C ALA A 81 12.96 4.80 5.87
N GLU A 82 13.85 4.37 5.00
CA GLU A 82 14.00 2.96 4.62
C GLU A 82 14.45 2.09 5.80
N LEU A 83 15.51 2.50 6.49
CA LEU A 83 16.03 1.78 7.67
C LEU A 83 14.97 1.72 8.79
N LYS A 84 14.27 2.83 9.03
CA LYS A 84 13.17 2.89 9.99
C LYS A 84 12.03 1.96 9.60
N THR A 85 11.67 1.90 8.33
CA THR A 85 10.64 0.99 7.80
C THR A 85 10.99 -0.46 8.07
N LEU A 86 12.22 -0.88 7.75
CA LEU A 86 12.66 -2.25 7.95
C LEU A 86 12.73 -2.62 9.45
N SER A 87 13.16 -1.68 10.30
CA SER A 87 13.15 -1.86 11.75
C SER A 87 11.74 -2.03 12.31
N ILE A 88 10.79 -1.20 11.88
CA ILE A 88 9.39 -1.27 12.32
C ILE A 88 8.69 -2.51 11.74
N ALA A 89 8.97 -2.89 10.51
CA ALA A 89 8.50 -4.15 9.96
C ALA A 89 8.92 -5.34 10.84
N GLY A 90 10.13 -5.29 11.42
CA GLY A 90 10.58 -6.27 12.41
C GLY A 90 9.73 -6.30 13.68
N GLN A 91 9.23 -5.15 14.14
CA GLN A 91 8.31 -5.09 15.29
C GLN A 91 6.96 -5.73 14.97
N TYR A 92 6.43 -5.50 13.77
CA TYR A 92 5.16 -6.11 13.33
C TYR A 92 5.24 -7.64 13.19
N LYS A 93 6.44 -8.19 12.98
CA LYS A 93 6.67 -9.63 13.06
C LYS A 93 6.20 -10.20 14.41
N HIS A 94 6.52 -9.52 15.52
CA HIS A 94 6.12 -9.97 16.86
C HIS A 94 4.60 -9.88 17.07
N ILE A 95 3.92 -8.91 16.44
CA ILE A 95 2.45 -8.86 16.46
C ILE A 95 1.89 -10.04 15.68
N LYS A 96 2.44 -10.34 14.50
CA LYS A 96 2.02 -11.47 13.67
C LYS A 96 2.29 -12.83 14.33
N GLU A 97 3.33 -12.96 15.14
CA GLU A 97 3.58 -14.18 15.93
C GLU A 97 2.48 -14.45 16.95
N LYS A 98 1.84 -13.39 17.49
CA LYS A 98 0.68 -13.48 18.39
C LYS A 98 -0.65 -13.63 17.65
N ASN A 99 -0.78 -13.02 16.48
CA ASN A 99 -1.96 -13.07 15.60
C ASN A 99 -1.53 -13.54 14.19
N PRO A 100 -1.51 -14.85 13.93
CA PRO A 100 -1.08 -15.41 12.64
C PRO A 100 -1.93 -14.97 11.45
N ASP A 101 -3.18 -14.55 11.68
CA ASP A 101 -4.10 -14.06 10.64
C ASP A 101 -3.84 -12.60 10.24
N LEU A 102 -2.96 -11.90 10.96
CA LEU A 102 -2.55 -10.55 10.61
C LEU A 102 -1.90 -10.53 9.22
N ILE A 103 -2.39 -9.66 8.35
CA ILE A 103 -1.78 -9.40 7.05
C ILE A 103 -0.87 -8.17 7.14
N ILE A 104 0.37 -8.30 6.67
CA ILE A 104 1.34 -7.20 6.65
C ILE A 104 1.76 -6.94 5.20
N GLY A 105 1.57 -5.70 4.75
CA GLY A 105 1.98 -5.25 3.43
C GLY A 105 2.93 -4.05 3.47
N ILE A 106 3.81 -3.97 2.48
CA ILE A 106 4.65 -2.79 2.23
C ILE A 106 4.35 -2.29 0.83
N CYS A 107 4.16 -0.97 0.68
CA CYS A 107 3.88 -0.34 -0.62
C CYS A 107 4.76 0.90 -0.84
N GLY A 108 4.49 1.64 -1.90
CA GLY A 108 5.08 2.96 -2.13
C GLY A 108 6.47 2.95 -2.75
N CYS A 109 7.13 4.12 -2.72
CA CYS A 109 8.35 4.39 -3.49
C CYS A 109 9.51 3.45 -3.21
N MET A 110 9.68 2.98 -1.97
CA MET A 110 10.77 2.07 -1.61
C MET A 110 10.65 0.73 -2.36
N VAL A 111 9.43 0.22 -2.53
CA VAL A 111 9.18 -1.05 -3.24
C VAL A 111 9.42 -0.90 -4.75
N SER A 112 9.36 0.32 -5.29
CA SER A 112 9.67 0.59 -6.70
C SER A 112 11.17 0.42 -7.05
N GLN A 113 12.02 0.17 -6.05
CA GLN A 113 13.44 -0.12 -6.25
C GLN A 113 13.66 -1.64 -6.26
N ASP A 114 14.13 -2.20 -7.39
CA ASP A 114 14.26 -3.66 -7.59
C ASP A 114 15.10 -4.36 -6.50
N HIS A 115 16.23 -3.75 -6.10
CA HIS A 115 17.08 -4.30 -5.05
C HIS A 115 16.37 -4.39 -3.70
N ARG A 116 15.49 -3.43 -3.36
CA ARG A 116 14.70 -3.43 -2.12
C ARG A 116 13.62 -4.50 -2.14
N THR A 117 12.95 -4.66 -3.27
CA THR A 117 11.97 -5.74 -3.44
C THR A 117 12.61 -7.11 -3.23
N LEU A 118 13.79 -7.35 -3.79
CA LEU A 118 14.54 -8.60 -3.59
C LEU A 118 14.97 -8.79 -2.13
N ASP A 119 15.47 -7.74 -1.48
CA ASP A 119 15.84 -7.79 -0.06
C ASP A 119 14.64 -8.17 0.83
N ILE A 120 13.48 -7.51 0.62
CA ILE A 120 12.28 -7.77 1.42
C ILE A 120 11.78 -9.20 1.16
N LYS A 121 11.75 -9.63 -0.09
CA LYS A 121 11.35 -10.99 -0.47
C LYS A 121 12.15 -12.07 0.27
N ASN A 122 13.45 -11.85 0.41
CA ASN A 122 14.38 -12.86 0.96
C ASN A 122 14.52 -12.79 2.48
N LYS A 123 14.52 -11.57 3.06
CA LYS A 123 14.85 -11.36 4.48
C LYS A 123 13.62 -11.21 5.38
N TYR A 124 12.44 -10.92 4.80
CA TYR A 124 11.20 -10.61 5.55
C TYR A 124 10.05 -11.54 5.13
N PRO A 125 10.11 -12.85 5.46
CA PRO A 125 9.13 -13.85 5.02
C PRO A 125 7.72 -13.61 5.59
N TYR A 126 7.58 -12.82 6.64
CA TYR A 126 6.31 -12.47 7.29
C TYR A 126 5.55 -11.32 6.58
N ILE A 127 6.14 -10.69 5.57
CA ILE A 127 5.45 -9.72 4.72
C ILE A 127 4.62 -10.48 3.69
N ASP A 128 3.32 -10.23 3.65
CA ASP A 128 2.36 -10.96 2.82
C ASP A 128 2.23 -10.37 1.42
N PHE A 129 2.32 -9.04 1.28
CA PHE A 129 2.30 -8.41 -0.02
C PHE A 129 3.25 -7.21 -0.14
N LEU A 130 3.70 -6.98 -1.37
CA LEU A 130 4.48 -5.81 -1.79
C LEU A 130 3.92 -5.27 -3.09
N PHE A 131 3.85 -3.94 -3.23
CA PHE A 131 3.59 -3.29 -4.51
C PHE A 131 4.16 -1.88 -4.57
N GLY A 132 4.59 -1.47 -5.76
CA GLY A 132 5.09 -0.12 -6.04
C GLY A 132 3.97 0.91 -6.18
N THR A 133 4.35 2.19 -6.32
CA THR A 133 3.41 3.32 -6.42
C THR A 133 2.44 3.20 -7.60
N PHE A 134 2.86 2.57 -8.69
CA PHE A 134 2.02 2.40 -9.89
C PHE A 134 0.90 1.37 -9.72
N ASP A 135 1.04 0.48 -8.73
CA ASP A 135 0.05 -0.56 -8.42
C ASP A 135 -0.87 -0.18 -7.25
N ASN A 136 -0.78 1.05 -6.70
CA ASN A 136 -1.63 1.50 -5.60
C ASN A 136 -3.12 1.27 -5.86
N TYR A 137 -3.59 1.50 -7.09
CA TYR A 137 -4.98 1.30 -7.48
C TYR A 137 -5.42 -0.16 -7.45
N ARG A 138 -4.46 -1.11 -7.57
CA ARG A 138 -4.70 -2.56 -7.55
C ARG A 138 -4.71 -3.15 -6.14
N PHE A 139 -4.58 -2.33 -5.12
CA PHE A 139 -4.55 -2.81 -3.73
C PHE A 139 -5.72 -3.74 -3.37
N PRO A 140 -6.99 -3.48 -3.77
CA PRO A 140 -8.09 -4.40 -3.50
C PRO A 140 -7.89 -5.80 -4.14
N GLU A 141 -7.42 -5.85 -5.38
CA GLU A 141 -7.07 -7.10 -6.07
C GLU A 141 -5.96 -7.86 -5.34
N ILE A 142 -4.90 -7.15 -4.97
CA ILE A 142 -3.73 -7.70 -4.28
C ILE A 142 -4.14 -8.28 -2.92
N LEU A 143 -4.91 -7.53 -2.14
CA LEU A 143 -5.38 -7.97 -0.84
C LEU A 143 -6.31 -9.19 -0.97
N TYR A 144 -7.26 -9.19 -1.91
CA TYR A 144 -8.14 -10.33 -2.16
C TYR A 144 -7.34 -11.59 -2.47
N LYS A 145 -6.38 -11.50 -3.38
CA LYS A 145 -5.52 -12.62 -3.76
C LYS A 145 -4.65 -13.10 -2.59
N THR A 146 -4.14 -12.20 -1.77
CA THR A 146 -3.37 -12.55 -0.57
C THR A 146 -4.24 -13.35 0.40
N LEU A 147 -5.45 -12.86 0.69
CA LEU A 147 -6.39 -13.49 1.62
C LEU A 147 -6.90 -14.87 1.15
N THR A 148 -7.09 -15.04 -0.16
CA THR A 148 -7.72 -16.26 -0.71
C THR A 148 -6.72 -17.32 -1.15
N SER A 149 -5.52 -16.92 -1.57
CA SER A 149 -4.52 -17.89 -2.06
C SER A 149 -3.62 -18.44 -0.96
N GLY A 150 -3.53 -17.77 0.18
CA GLY A 150 -2.55 -18.07 1.24
C GLY A 150 -1.09 -17.91 0.78
N LYS A 151 -0.86 -17.24 -0.35
CA LYS A 151 0.46 -16.99 -0.92
C LYS A 151 0.82 -15.51 -0.84
N ARG A 152 2.11 -15.24 -0.67
CA ARG A 152 2.65 -13.89 -0.74
C ARG A 152 2.50 -13.33 -2.16
N ILE A 153 2.01 -12.09 -2.27
CA ILE A 153 1.90 -11.36 -3.54
C ILE A 153 2.97 -10.27 -3.56
N LEU A 154 4.02 -10.48 -4.30
CA LEU A 154 5.19 -9.61 -4.29
C LEU A 154 5.38 -9.01 -5.69
N LEU A 155 4.74 -7.87 -5.92
CA LEU A 155 4.85 -7.11 -7.16
C LEU A 155 6.02 -6.13 -7.03
N GLY A 156 6.94 -6.18 -7.99
CA GLY A 156 7.99 -5.17 -8.15
C GLY A 156 7.46 -3.94 -8.88
N ASN A 157 8.35 -3.25 -9.58
CA ASN A 157 8.02 -2.09 -10.42
C ASN A 157 7.72 -2.52 -11.87
N GLU A 158 6.86 -3.51 -12.06
CA GLU A 158 6.59 -4.11 -13.37
C GLU A 158 5.51 -3.34 -14.16
N GLY A 159 4.76 -2.45 -13.51
CA GLY A 159 3.68 -1.68 -14.12
C GLY A 159 4.15 -0.41 -14.84
N ASP A 160 3.37 0.05 -15.82
CA ASP A 160 3.46 1.39 -16.36
C ASP A 160 2.87 2.39 -15.35
N ALA A 161 3.36 3.65 -15.40
CA ALA A 161 2.84 4.70 -14.53
C ALA A 161 1.32 4.84 -14.74
N ALA A 162 0.54 4.47 -13.74
CA ALA A 162 -0.92 4.46 -13.82
C ALA A 162 -1.51 5.58 -12.96
N ILE A 163 -2.34 6.42 -13.56
CA ILE A 163 -3.10 7.46 -12.87
C ILE A 163 -4.52 6.93 -12.70
N ALA A 164 -4.88 6.62 -11.46
CA ALA A 164 -6.21 6.16 -11.09
C ALA A 164 -6.99 7.28 -10.41
N GLU A 165 -8.14 7.62 -10.97
CA GLU A 165 -9.11 8.55 -10.39
C GLU A 165 -10.38 7.79 -10.00
N GLY A 166 -11.22 8.39 -9.15
CA GLY A 166 -12.51 7.81 -8.79
C GLY A 166 -12.45 6.68 -7.77
N LEU A 167 -11.29 6.45 -7.12
CA LEU A 167 -11.18 5.50 -6.00
C LEU A 167 -11.51 6.18 -4.66
N PRO A 168 -12.00 5.43 -3.65
CA PRO A 168 -12.30 5.95 -2.33
C PRO A 168 -11.07 6.55 -1.65
N VAL A 169 -11.30 7.60 -0.84
CA VAL A 169 -10.24 8.29 -0.10
C VAL A 169 -10.69 8.54 1.34
N HIS A 170 -9.91 8.07 2.29
CA HIS A 170 -10.04 8.43 3.70
C HIS A 170 -9.30 9.73 3.97
N ARG A 171 -9.92 10.69 4.66
CA ARG A 171 -9.24 11.94 5.03
C ARG A 171 -8.81 11.89 6.49
N PHE A 172 -7.50 11.91 6.72
CA PHE A 172 -6.94 11.96 8.08
C PHE A 172 -7.12 13.33 8.75
N SER A 173 -7.51 14.35 8.01
CA SER A 173 -7.71 15.71 8.52
C SER A 173 -9.03 16.29 8.01
N SER A 174 -9.77 16.97 8.89
CA SER A 174 -11.01 17.65 8.53
C SER A 174 -10.80 19.00 7.79
N PHE A 175 -9.58 19.52 7.80
CA PHE A 175 -9.25 20.84 7.22
C PHE A 175 -8.13 20.81 6.18
N LYS A 176 -7.51 19.64 5.93
CA LYS A 176 -6.44 19.45 4.94
C LYS A 176 -6.78 18.28 4.04
N ALA A 177 -6.59 18.46 2.73
CA ALA A 177 -6.71 17.40 1.73
C ALA A 177 -5.52 17.44 0.79
N TRP A 178 -4.99 16.26 0.48
CA TRP A 178 -3.97 16.10 -0.56
C TRP A 178 -4.63 15.81 -1.89
N VAL A 179 -4.22 16.53 -2.93
CA VAL A 179 -4.65 16.31 -4.31
C VAL A 179 -3.41 16.09 -5.17
N SER A 180 -3.26 14.90 -5.74
CA SER A 180 -2.17 14.62 -6.66
C SER A 180 -2.45 15.28 -8.00
N ILE A 181 -1.56 16.21 -8.42
CA ILE A 181 -1.70 16.95 -9.68
C ILE A 181 -0.75 16.45 -10.77
N MET A 182 0.23 15.63 -10.41
CA MET A 182 1.23 15.08 -11.32
C MET A 182 1.83 13.80 -10.78
N TYR A 183 2.16 12.87 -11.67
CA TYR A 183 2.90 11.64 -11.34
C TYR A 183 4.17 11.57 -12.20
N GLY A 184 5.30 11.28 -11.52
CA GLY A 184 6.61 11.19 -12.18
C GLY A 184 7.18 12.53 -12.62
N CYS A 185 8.36 12.47 -13.24
CA CYS A 185 9.06 13.62 -13.77
C CYS A 185 9.99 13.16 -14.90
N ASN A 186 10.02 13.92 -16.00
CA ASN A 186 10.92 13.66 -17.12
C ASN A 186 12.18 14.56 -17.11
N ASN A 187 12.40 15.31 -16.03
CA ASN A 187 13.61 16.08 -15.83
C ASN A 187 14.66 15.24 -15.10
N PHE A 188 15.77 14.95 -15.75
CA PHE A 188 16.86 14.14 -15.19
C PHE A 188 17.85 15.01 -14.41
N CYS A 189 17.40 15.63 -13.32
CA CYS A 189 18.26 16.41 -12.43
C CYS A 189 19.26 15.49 -11.71
N THR A 190 20.52 15.92 -11.62
CA THR A 190 21.64 15.09 -11.12
C THR A 190 21.49 14.56 -9.70
N TYR A 191 20.67 15.18 -8.87
CA TYR A 191 20.41 14.80 -7.47
C TYR A 191 19.03 14.18 -7.24
N CYS A 192 18.23 13.99 -8.29
CA CYS A 192 16.84 13.57 -8.15
C CYS A 192 16.67 12.07 -8.38
N VAL A 193 15.94 11.42 -7.49
CA VAL A 193 15.66 9.98 -7.56
C VAL A 193 14.35 9.67 -8.32
N VAL A 194 13.53 10.69 -8.62
CA VAL A 194 12.19 10.52 -9.22
C VAL A 194 12.23 9.90 -10.63
N PRO A 195 13.14 10.31 -11.54
CA PRO A 195 13.28 9.59 -12.81
C PRO A 195 13.86 8.22 -12.60
#